data_d62b0fb5498eb2b403b0fbbd12c5fb64
#
_entry.id   d62b0fb5498eb2b403b0fbbd12c5fb64
#
_cell.length_a   1.000
_cell.length_b   1.000
_cell.length_c   1.000
_cell.angle_alpha   90.00
_cell.angle_beta   90.00
_cell.angle_gamma   90.00
#
_symmetry.space_group_name_H-M   'P 1'
#
loop_
_entity.id
_entity.type
_entity.pdbx_description
1 polymer ?
#
loop_
_entity_poly.entity_id
_entity_poly.type
_entity_poly.pdbx_seq_one_letter_code
_entity_poly.pdbx_strand_id
1 'polypeptide(L)'
;MFKIQIEWKLADGKSFEEWTIPWEIAQAEKETGTTFLELFKRELPPSIEQQFWLAYQMQKRLSDKPVGRFEDWRSSVVHINSKDFATTNFTQPEASKEL
;
A
#
# COMPACT_ATOMS: atom_id res chain seq x y z
N MET A 1 -3.72 -4.05 14.05
CA MET A 1 -3.76 -3.52 12.67
C MET A 1 -2.36 -3.17 12.19
N PHE A 2 -2.08 -3.42 10.95
CA PHE A 2 -0.78 -3.10 10.39
C PHE A 2 -0.95 -2.24 9.15
N LYS A 3 0.13 -1.61 8.72
CA LYS A 3 0.16 -0.79 7.51
C LYS A 3 1.44 -1.06 6.74
N ILE A 4 1.42 -0.77 5.45
CA ILE A 4 2.52 -1.06 4.54
C ILE A 4 2.85 0.23 3.81
N GLN A 5 4.14 0.54 3.70
CA GLN A 5 4.59 1.69 2.95
C GLN A 5 5.11 1.24 1.60
N ILE A 6 4.57 1.83 0.54
CA ILE A 6 4.95 1.52 -0.84
C ILE A 6 5.41 2.80 -1.51
N GLU A 7 6.49 2.70 -2.29
CA GLU A 7 6.89 3.80 -3.15
C GLU A 7 6.68 3.36 -4.59
N TRP A 8 6.22 4.25 -5.43
CA TRP A 8 6.07 3.94 -6.86
C TRP A 8 6.25 5.19 -7.69
N LYS A 9 6.62 4.99 -8.95
CA LYS A 9 6.86 6.09 -9.87
C LYS A 9 6.14 5.79 -11.17
N LEU A 10 5.51 6.80 -11.73
CA LEU A 10 4.76 6.68 -12.98
C LEU A 10 5.61 7.17 -14.15
N ALA A 11 5.23 6.74 -15.35
CA ALA A 11 5.97 7.10 -16.57
C ALA A 11 6.03 8.60 -16.82
N ASP A 12 5.05 9.35 -16.28
CA ASP A 12 5.05 10.81 -16.45
C ASP A 12 5.99 11.51 -15.47
N GLY A 13 6.71 10.76 -14.65
CA GLY A 13 7.69 11.29 -13.72
C GLY A 13 7.19 11.52 -12.30
N LYS A 14 5.89 11.38 -12.06
CA LYS A 14 5.37 11.56 -10.71
C LYS A 14 5.79 10.41 -9.82
N SER A 15 6.19 10.73 -8.61
CA SER A 15 6.63 9.74 -7.63
C SER A 15 5.78 9.84 -6.37
N PHE A 16 5.55 8.70 -5.76
CA PHE A 16 4.74 8.61 -4.56
C PHE A 16 5.43 7.70 -3.53
N GLU A 17 5.20 7.99 -2.27
CA GLU A 17 5.65 7.14 -1.18
C GLU A 17 4.62 7.32 -0.07
N GLU A 18 3.81 6.30 0.18
CA GLU A 18 2.66 6.43 1.07
C GLU A 18 2.45 5.18 1.91
N TRP A 19 1.82 5.38 3.05
CA TRP A 19 1.36 4.29 3.90
C TRP A 19 -0.07 3.92 3.52
N THR A 20 -0.39 2.64 3.56
CA THR A 20 -1.74 2.16 3.30
C THR A 20 -2.68 2.51 4.45
N ILE A 21 -3.95 2.65 4.12
CA ILE A 21 -5.01 2.68 5.14
C ILE A 21 -5.72 1.32 5.13
N PRO A 22 -6.45 0.96 6.20
CA PRO A 22 -7.03 -0.40 6.31
C PRO A 22 -7.90 -0.82 5.13
N TRP A 23 -8.69 0.09 4.60
CA TRP A 23 -9.55 -0.23 3.49
C TRP A 23 -8.75 -0.65 2.24
N GLU A 24 -7.61 -0.02 2.03
CA GLU A 24 -6.77 -0.32 0.88
C GLU A 24 -6.18 -1.72 0.99
N ILE A 25 -5.78 -2.10 2.20
CA ILE A 25 -5.27 -3.45 2.45
C ILE A 25 -6.38 -4.47 2.18
N ALA A 26 -7.58 -4.22 2.68
CA ALA A 26 -8.71 -5.12 2.48
C ALA A 26 -9.03 -5.31 1.00
N GLN A 27 -9.00 -4.23 0.23
CA GLN A 27 -9.28 -4.33 -1.21
C GLN A 27 -8.18 -5.10 -1.93
N ALA A 28 -6.92 -4.86 -1.59
CA ALA A 28 -5.82 -5.59 -2.21
C ALA A 28 -5.88 -7.08 -1.85
N GLU A 29 -6.25 -7.42 -0.63
CA GLU A 29 -6.43 -8.81 -0.24
C GLU A 29 -7.52 -9.47 -1.08
N LYS A 30 -8.64 -8.76 -1.27
CA LYS A 30 -9.74 -9.28 -2.07
C LYS A 30 -9.31 -9.54 -3.51
N GLU A 31 -8.57 -8.62 -4.10
CA GLU A 31 -8.17 -8.74 -5.49
C GLU A 31 -7.09 -9.80 -5.71
N THR A 32 -6.20 -9.98 -4.74
CA THR A 32 -5.11 -10.95 -4.89
C THR A 32 -5.46 -12.31 -4.32
N GLY A 33 -6.53 -12.41 -3.55
CA GLY A 33 -6.95 -13.66 -2.95
C GLY A 33 -6.05 -14.12 -1.81
N THR A 34 -5.23 -13.21 -1.25
CA THR A 34 -4.32 -13.55 -0.16
C THR A 34 -4.44 -12.54 0.96
N THR A 35 -3.98 -12.90 2.15
CA THR A 35 -3.99 -11.99 3.29
C THR A 35 -2.57 -11.50 3.55
N PHE A 36 -2.47 -10.29 4.08
CA PHE A 36 -1.17 -9.71 4.39
C PHE A 36 -0.72 -10.02 5.81
N LEU A 37 -1.62 -10.53 6.64
CA LEU A 37 -1.27 -10.82 8.02
C LEU A 37 -0.15 -11.86 8.11
N GLU A 38 -0.21 -12.90 7.28
CA GLU A 38 0.83 -13.93 7.29
C GLU A 38 2.18 -13.35 6.88
N LEU A 39 2.19 -12.47 5.89
CA LEU A 39 3.44 -11.82 5.49
C LEU A 39 3.99 -10.99 6.62
N PHE A 40 3.12 -10.25 7.31
CA PHE A 40 3.54 -9.41 8.42
C PHE A 40 4.14 -10.25 9.54
N LYS A 41 3.47 -11.37 9.89
CA LYS A 41 3.96 -12.26 10.94
C LYS A 41 5.31 -12.86 10.61
N ARG A 42 5.57 -13.15 9.34
CA ARG A 42 6.80 -13.78 8.89
C ARG A 42 7.85 -12.76 8.46
N GLU A 43 7.54 -11.48 8.60
CA GLU A 43 8.43 -10.38 8.21
C GLU A 43 8.85 -10.48 6.74
N LEU A 44 7.92 -10.88 5.89
CA LEU A 44 8.16 -10.96 4.46
C LEU A 44 7.50 -9.78 3.75
N PRO A 45 8.15 -9.24 2.71
CA PRO A 45 7.52 -8.16 1.96
C PRO A 45 6.39 -8.70 1.10
N PRO A 46 5.44 -7.86 0.71
CA PRO A 46 4.41 -8.29 -0.23
C PRO A 46 5.03 -8.61 -1.59
N SER A 47 4.38 -9.50 -2.34
CA SER A 47 4.83 -9.83 -3.68
C SER A 47 4.67 -8.61 -4.59
N ILE A 48 5.26 -8.68 -5.78
CA ILE A 48 5.16 -7.56 -6.72
C ILE A 48 3.68 -7.33 -7.11
N GLU A 49 2.92 -8.39 -7.26
CA GLU A 49 1.50 -8.26 -7.59
C GLU A 49 0.72 -7.59 -6.46
N GLN A 50 1.01 -7.99 -5.23
CA GLN A 50 0.40 -7.37 -4.06
C GLN A 50 0.76 -5.90 -3.96
N GLN A 51 2.02 -5.55 -4.26
CA GLN A 51 2.46 -4.17 -4.24
C GLN A 51 1.70 -3.33 -5.27
N PHE A 52 1.49 -3.87 -6.47
CA PHE A 52 0.74 -3.15 -7.50
C PHE A 52 -0.70 -2.88 -7.05
N TRP A 53 -1.37 -3.87 -6.46
CA TRP A 53 -2.74 -3.67 -6.01
C TRP A 53 -2.83 -2.67 -4.86
N LEU A 54 -1.86 -2.71 -3.94
CA LEU A 54 -1.81 -1.75 -2.84
C LEU A 54 -1.60 -0.33 -3.37
N ALA A 55 -0.63 -0.16 -4.26
CA ALA A 55 -0.33 1.16 -4.82
C ALA A 55 -1.49 1.69 -5.65
N TYR A 56 -2.18 0.81 -6.38
CA TYR A 56 -3.35 1.21 -7.14
C TYR A 56 -4.45 1.78 -6.25
N GLN A 57 -4.73 1.10 -5.14
CA GLN A 57 -5.73 1.59 -4.19
C GLN A 57 -5.31 2.94 -3.61
N MET A 58 -4.04 3.09 -3.27
CA MET A 58 -3.53 4.36 -2.76
C MET A 58 -3.58 5.46 -3.81
N GLN A 59 -3.28 5.11 -5.06
CA GLN A 59 -3.35 6.09 -6.15
C GLN A 59 -4.76 6.65 -6.30
N LYS A 60 -5.78 5.80 -6.16
CA LYS A 60 -7.16 6.26 -6.21
C LYS A 60 -7.49 7.23 -5.09
N ARG A 61 -6.90 7.03 -3.93
CA ARG A 61 -7.10 7.94 -2.80
C ARG A 61 -6.39 9.27 -3.00
N LEU A 62 -5.18 9.21 -3.59
CA LEU A 62 -4.33 10.39 -3.71
C LEU A 62 -4.63 11.26 -4.92
N SER A 63 -5.33 10.72 -5.92
CA SER A 63 -5.58 11.44 -7.16
C SER A 63 -6.90 12.21 -7.11
N ASP A 64 -6.90 13.39 -7.69
CA ASP A 64 -8.13 14.19 -7.80
C ASP A 64 -9.02 13.69 -8.90
N LYS A 65 -8.49 12.92 -9.83
CA LYS A 65 -9.22 12.44 -11.00
C LYS A 65 -9.29 10.92 -10.98
N PRO A 66 -10.27 10.33 -11.68
CA PRO A 66 -10.33 8.87 -11.77
C PRO A 66 -9.02 8.32 -12.34
N VAL A 67 -8.56 7.21 -11.75
CA VAL A 67 -7.30 6.61 -12.15
C VAL A 67 -7.45 5.69 -13.35
N GLY A 68 -8.64 5.17 -13.57
CA GLY A 68 -8.89 4.25 -14.66
C GLY A 68 -8.73 2.80 -14.21
N ARG A 69 -8.58 1.90 -15.17
CA ARG A 69 -8.53 0.48 -14.88
C ARG A 69 -7.14 0.09 -14.38
N PHE A 70 -7.12 -0.95 -13.57
CA PHE A 70 -5.88 -1.43 -12.98
C PHE A 70 -4.80 -1.74 -14.02
N GLU A 71 -5.16 -2.45 -15.10
CA GLU A 71 -4.18 -2.84 -16.11
C GLU A 71 -3.57 -1.62 -16.79
N ASP A 72 -4.40 -0.61 -17.05
CA ASP A 72 -3.91 0.60 -17.71
C ASP A 72 -2.99 1.38 -16.77
N TRP A 73 -3.38 1.50 -15.50
CA TRP A 73 -2.55 2.17 -14.52
C TRP A 73 -1.24 1.42 -14.31
N ARG A 74 -1.32 0.10 -14.19
CA ARG A 74 -0.13 -0.73 -13.97
C ARG A 74 0.90 -0.55 -15.09
N SER A 75 0.43 -0.40 -16.34
CA SER A 75 1.33 -0.20 -17.48
C SER A 75 2.09 1.11 -17.38
N SER A 76 1.59 2.07 -16.62
CA SER A 76 2.25 3.37 -16.48
C SER A 76 3.27 3.41 -15.34
N VAL A 77 3.35 2.35 -14.54
CA VAL A 77 4.27 2.31 -13.40
C VAL A 77 5.64 1.86 -13.88
N VAL A 78 6.67 2.68 -13.65
CA VAL A 78 8.03 2.36 -14.08
C VAL A 78 8.90 1.89 -12.92
N HIS A 79 8.43 2.06 -11.68
CA HIS A 79 9.16 1.60 -10.50
C HIS A 79 8.15 1.37 -9.38
N ILE A 80 8.33 0.31 -8.62
CA ILE A 80 7.53 0.06 -7.44
C ILE A 80 8.34 -0.77 -6.45
N ASN A 81 8.21 -0.44 -5.18
CA ASN A 81 8.95 -1.12 -4.13
C ASN A 81 8.23 -0.99 -2.80
N SER A 82 8.23 -2.08 -2.03
CA SER A 82 7.73 -2.06 -0.66
C SER A 82 8.85 -1.52 0.24
N LYS A 83 8.53 -0.47 0.98
CA LYS A 83 9.53 0.19 1.82
C LYS A 83 9.51 -0.30 3.27
N ASP A 84 8.33 -0.46 3.84
CA ASP A 84 8.25 -0.76 5.26
C ASP A 84 6.92 -1.41 5.60
N PHE A 85 6.90 -2.10 6.73
CA PHE A 85 5.76 -2.75 7.32
C PHE A 85 5.74 -2.30 8.76
N ALA A 86 4.64 -1.77 9.23
CA ALA A 86 4.55 -1.27 10.61
C ALA A 86 3.23 -1.64 11.24
N THR A 87 3.22 -1.72 12.55
CA THR A 87 1.99 -1.94 13.30
C THR A 87 1.35 -0.58 13.61
N THR A 88 0.06 -0.49 13.37
CA THR A 88 -0.69 0.67 13.75
C THR A 88 -1.37 0.36 15.07
N ASN A 89 -1.12 1.20 16.07
CA ASN A 89 -1.67 0.96 17.39
C ASN A 89 -2.61 2.10 17.75
N PHE A 90 -3.88 1.80 17.75
CA PHE A 90 -4.88 2.81 18.02
C PHE A 90 -5.04 3.13 19.48
N THR A 91 -4.45 2.30 20.34
CA THR A 91 -4.58 2.54 21.74
C THR A 91 -3.52 3.44 22.31
N GLN A 92 -2.46 3.70 21.55
CA GLN A 92 -1.48 4.52 22.02
C GLN A 92 -1.70 5.81 21.81
N PRO A 93 -1.77 6.31 22.42
CA PRO A 93 -1.78 7.58 22.11
C PRO A 93 -0.47 7.94 22.52
N GLU A 94 -0.12 7.64 22.07
CA GLU A 94 0.78 7.70 22.13
C GLU A 94 1.32 8.26 22.93
N ALA A 95 0.94 7.99 23.41
CA ALA A 95 1.15 8.30 23.94
C ALA A 95 1.71 8.27 24.68
N SER A 96 1.59 7.77 24.84
CA SER A 96 1.86 7.66 25.34
C SER A 96 2.89 7.93 25.61
N LYS A 97 3.08 8.12 25.45
CA LYS A 97 3.80 8.28 25.40
C LYS A 97 4.47 8.99 25.99
N GLU A 98 4.09 8.97 26.16
CA GLU A 98 4.32 9.38 26.54
C GLU A 98 4.79 9.64 27.32
N LEU A 99 4.57 9.42 27.51
CA LEU A 99 4.65 9.46 28.10
C LEU A 99 5.17 9.69 28.60
#